data_1f06cd59ab057857078aef4d60ba4138
#
_entry.id   1f06cd59ab057857078aef4d60ba4138
#
_cell.length_a   1.000
_cell.length_b   1.000
_cell.length_c   1.000
_cell.angle_alpha   90.00
_cell.angle_beta   90.00
_cell.angle_gamma   90.00
#
_symmetry.space_group_name_H-M   'P 1'
#
loop_
_entity.id
_entity.type
_entity.pdbx_description
1 polymer ?
#
loop_
_entity_poly.entity_id
_entity_poly.type
_entity_poly.pdbx_seq_one_letter_code
_entity_poly.pdbx_strand_id
1 'polypeptide(L)'
;MKGKLYGIGVGPGDSELMTVKAARIVGEADIIITPKTEKKDGSVALNIAAPYIQEHTEIVPVVFPMVLDDATQEEGWQEAKRIILSYLDQGKSVVFLTLGDPMFYSTYMYVYRLIENTGHEIETIPGVTAFCAIGSHLGYPIVEKEEVLAIVPATAPKEKIDAVLAVADDAVIMKVYKNFDEVQETLIKHNMADDAVMISRVGLPDEQVYVGLDNMPKDTKLNYLSTILAKRKDR
;
A
#
# COMPACT_ATOMS: atom_id res chain seq x y z
N MET A 1 -17.93 18.06 20.87
CA MET A 1 -16.95 18.41 19.82
C MET A 1 -17.19 17.45 18.65
N LYS A 2 -16.95 17.86 17.40
CA LYS A 2 -16.99 16.93 16.27
C LYS A 2 -15.82 15.98 16.36
N GLY A 3 -16.03 14.72 15.97
CA GLY A 3 -14.96 13.73 15.88
C GLY A 3 -13.97 14.05 14.76
N LYS A 4 -12.84 13.35 14.76
CA LYS A 4 -11.77 13.54 13.77
C LYS A 4 -11.38 12.21 13.13
N LEU A 5 -11.26 12.21 11.80
CA LEU A 5 -10.76 11.06 11.05
C LEU A 5 -9.25 11.16 10.85
N TYR A 6 -8.55 10.08 11.15
CA TYR A 6 -7.12 9.93 10.88
C TYR A 6 -6.88 8.83 9.85
N GLY A 7 -6.25 9.16 8.72
CA GLY A 7 -5.71 8.17 7.80
C GLY A 7 -4.28 7.83 8.19
N ILE A 8 -4.03 6.62 8.63
CA ILE A 8 -2.73 6.22 9.20
C ILE A 8 -2.01 5.24 8.28
N GLY A 9 -0.81 5.60 7.84
CA GLY A 9 0.13 4.67 7.23
C GLY A 9 0.84 3.86 8.31
N VAL A 10 0.66 2.54 8.27
CA VAL A 10 1.29 1.63 9.24
C VAL A 10 2.66 1.10 8.81
N GLY A 11 3.15 1.55 7.64
CA GLY A 11 4.38 0.98 7.07
C GLY A 11 4.14 -0.35 6.36
N PRO A 12 5.22 -1.01 5.87
CA PRO A 12 5.11 -2.12 4.93
C PRO A 12 4.96 -3.50 5.60
N GLY A 13 5.29 -3.66 6.88
CA GLY A 13 5.28 -4.97 7.54
C GLY A 13 5.72 -4.94 9.00
N ASP A 14 6.88 -4.36 9.25
CA ASP A 14 7.43 -4.22 10.60
C ASP A 14 6.72 -3.08 11.36
N SER A 15 6.18 -3.38 12.55
CA SER A 15 5.50 -2.41 13.41
C SER A 15 6.43 -1.28 13.90
N GLU A 16 7.73 -1.52 14.01
CA GLU A 16 8.70 -0.49 14.39
C GLU A 16 8.96 0.55 13.29
N LEU A 17 8.52 0.28 12.04
CA LEU A 17 8.54 1.24 10.94
C LEU A 17 7.32 2.17 10.92
N MET A 18 6.41 2.07 11.88
CA MET A 18 5.38 3.08 12.07
C MET A 18 6.02 4.38 12.54
N THR A 19 5.53 5.52 12.02
CA THR A 19 5.98 6.81 12.55
C THR A 19 5.54 6.97 14.00
N VAL A 20 6.35 7.66 14.80
CA VAL A 20 6.02 7.95 16.22
C VAL A 20 4.63 8.61 16.34
N LYS A 21 4.28 9.50 15.40
CA LYS A 21 2.96 10.13 15.37
C LYS A 21 1.84 9.14 15.07
N ALA A 22 2.06 8.21 14.13
CA ALA A 22 1.09 7.16 13.80
C ALA A 22 0.83 6.24 15.01
N ALA A 23 1.89 5.75 15.64
CA ALA A 23 1.80 4.88 16.83
C ALA A 23 1.05 5.57 17.99
N ARG A 24 1.38 6.84 18.27
CA ARG A 24 0.67 7.63 19.30
C ARG A 24 -0.82 7.79 19.00
N ILE A 25 -1.19 8.15 17.76
CA ILE A 25 -2.60 8.35 17.40
C ILE A 25 -3.37 7.03 17.44
N VAL A 26 -2.78 5.93 17.01
CA VAL A 26 -3.37 4.58 17.14
C VAL A 26 -3.64 4.24 18.61
N GLY A 27 -2.71 4.57 19.51
CA GLY A 27 -2.86 4.35 20.94
C GLY A 27 -3.90 5.25 21.61
N GLU A 28 -4.27 6.37 21.00
CA GLU A 28 -5.28 7.32 21.50
C GLU A 28 -6.66 7.14 20.81
N ALA A 29 -6.78 6.21 19.86
CA ALA A 29 -7.98 6.06 19.04
C ALA A 29 -9.15 5.44 19.81
N ASP A 30 -10.36 6.00 19.65
CA ASP A 30 -11.59 5.36 20.10
C ASP A 30 -12.00 4.21 19.18
N ILE A 31 -11.85 4.45 17.87
CA ILE A 31 -12.33 3.54 16.81
C ILE A 31 -11.21 3.30 15.79
N ILE A 32 -10.99 2.05 15.40
CA ILE A 32 -10.13 1.68 14.29
C ILE A 32 -10.98 1.03 13.20
N ILE A 33 -11.05 1.67 12.04
CA ILE A 33 -11.64 1.10 10.82
C ILE A 33 -10.60 0.27 10.10
N THR A 34 -10.92 -1.00 9.86
CA THR A 34 -10.06 -1.91 9.10
C THR A 34 -10.73 -2.31 7.80
N PRO A 35 -10.08 -2.10 6.63
CA PRO A 35 -10.59 -2.63 5.39
C PRO A 35 -10.69 -4.16 5.45
N LYS A 36 -11.89 -4.67 5.23
CA LYS A 36 -12.17 -6.10 5.06
C LYS A 36 -12.49 -6.36 3.60
N THR A 37 -11.89 -7.40 3.01
CA THR A 37 -12.34 -7.96 1.74
C THR A 37 -13.23 -9.15 2.02
N GLU A 38 -14.24 -9.40 1.19
CA GLU A 38 -15.17 -10.54 1.36
C GLU A 38 -14.47 -11.91 1.44
N LYS A 39 -13.22 -11.99 0.95
CA LYS A 39 -12.48 -13.25 0.77
C LYS A 39 -11.37 -13.54 1.78
N LYS A 40 -11.05 -12.62 2.68
CA LYS A 40 -9.92 -12.82 3.62
C LYS A 40 -10.31 -12.40 5.04
N ASP A 41 -10.15 -13.30 5.98
CA ASP A 41 -10.14 -12.98 7.40
C ASP A 41 -8.78 -12.36 7.77
N GLY A 42 -8.83 -11.19 8.42
CA GLY A 42 -7.69 -10.46 8.92
C GLY A 42 -7.20 -9.31 8.01
N SER A 43 -6.72 -8.27 8.66
CA SER A 43 -6.11 -7.10 8.02
C SER A 43 -4.61 -7.06 8.36
N VAL A 44 -3.74 -7.07 7.33
CA VAL A 44 -2.29 -6.94 7.51
C VAL A 44 -1.97 -5.62 8.23
N ALA A 45 -2.64 -4.53 7.86
CA ALA A 45 -2.45 -3.23 8.50
C ALA A 45 -2.83 -3.25 10.00
N LEU A 46 -3.89 -3.99 10.36
CA LEU A 46 -4.27 -4.17 11.77
C LEU A 46 -3.20 -4.94 12.55
N ASN A 47 -2.66 -6.01 11.96
CA ASN A 47 -1.62 -6.82 12.62
C ASN A 47 -0.34 -5.98 12.86
N ILE A 48 0.04 -5.12 11.93
CA ILE A 48 1.19 -4.21 12.08
C ILE A 48 0.93 -3.20 13.21
N ALA A 49 -0.26 -2.64 13.29
CA ALA A 49 -0.63 -1.66 14.30
C ALA A 49 -0.91 -2.28 15.70
N ALA A 50 -1.14 -3.60 15.77
CA ALA A 50 -1.58 -4.29 16.99
C ALA A 50 -0.78 -3.97 18.27
N PRO A 51 0.58 -3.83 18.24
CA PRO A 51 1.33 -3.51 19.44
C PRO A 51 0.99 -2.14 20.07
N TYR A 52 0.37 -1.25 19.32
CA TYR A 52 0.04 0.12 19.74
C TYR A 52 -1.44 0.29 20.11
N ILE A 53 -2.30 -0.68 19.78
CA ILE A 53 -3.75 -0.60 20.03
C ILE A 53 -4.03 -0.87 21.51
N GLN A 54 -4.89 -0.03 22.11
CA GLN A 54 -5.27 -0.17 23.50
C GLN A 54 -6.54 -1.02 23.66
N GLU A 55 -6.76 -1.59 24.85
CA GLU A 55 -7.93 -2.44 25.16
C GLU A 55 -9.28 -1.72 24.99
N HIS A 56 -9.31 -0.40 25.16
CA HIS A 56 -10.54 0.38 25.01
C HIS A 56 -10.92 0.68 23.55
N THR A 57 -10.04 0.44 22.61
CA THR A 57 -10.24 0.77 21.19
C THR A 57 -11.18 -0.24 20.52
N GLU A 58 -12.27 0.25 19.96
CA GLU A 58 -13.20 -0.58 19.18
C GLU A 58 -12.63 -0.79 17.76
N ILE A 59 -12.55 -2.05 17.31
CA ILE A 59 -12.10 -2.41 15.96
C ILE A 59 -13.33 -2.72 15.11
N VAL A 60 -13.52 -1.93 14.05
CA VAL A 60 -14.68 -2.00 13.16
C VAL A 60 -14.23 -2.45 11.76
N PRO A 61 -14.48 -3.70 11.37
CA PRO A 61 -14.21 -4.17 10.01
C PRO A 61 -15.25 -3.60 9.05
N VAL A 62 -14.80 -2.90 8.01
CA VAL A 62 -15.67 -2.33 6.98
C VAL A 62 -15.32 -2.95 5.63
N VAL A 63 -16.32 -3.41 4.90
CA VAL A 63 -16.14 -3.94 3.55
C VAL A 63 -16.06 -2.76 2.57
N PHE A 64 -14.96 -2.73 1.80
CA PHE A 64 -14.78 -1.79 0.71
C PHE A 64 -14.85 -2.58 -0.60
N PRO A 65 -15.92 -2.44 -1.39
CA PRO A 65 -16.10 -3.21 -2.60
C PRO A 65 -15.05 -2.84 -3.64
N MET A 66 -14.32 -3.86 -4.11
CA MET A 66 -13.33 -3.76 -5.19
C MET A 66 -13.87 -4.40 -6.48
N VAL A 67 -15.19 -4.45 -6.64
CA VAL A 67 -15.88 -5.11 -7.75
C VAL A 67 -16.10 -4.12 -8.88
N LEU A 68 -16.13 -4.60 -10.12
CA LEU A 68 -16.29 -3.80 -11.34
C LEU A 68 -17.75 -3.42 -11.65
N ASP A 69 -18.72 -3.79 -10.82
CA ASP A 69 -20.12 -3.41 -10.95
C ASP A 69 -20.38 -2.10 -10.21
N ASP A 70 -20.62 -1.02 -10.97
CA ASP A 70 -20.72 0.34 -10.47
C ASP A 70 -21.82 0.55 -9.39
N ALA A 71 -22.95 -0.13 -9.50
CA ALA A 71 -24.05 0.05 -8.55
C ALA A 71 -23.79 -0.57 -7.18
N THR A 72 -23.33 -1.82 -7.16
CA THR A 72 -22.96 -2.54 -5.91
C THR A 72 -21.77 -1.88 -5.23
N GLN A 73 -20.86 -1.32 -6.02
CA GLN A 73 -19.69 -0.60 -5.53
C GLN A 73 -20.13 0.70 -4.83
N GLU A 74 -21.02 1.48 -5.42
CA GLU A 74 -21.51 2.74 -4.84
C GLU A 74 -22.24 2.50 -3.51
N GLU A 75 -23.11 1.50 -3.45
CA GLU A 75 -23.82 1.15 -2.20
C GLU A 75 -22.86 0.81 -1.06
N GLY A 76 -21.82 0.03 -1.33
CA GLY A 76 -20.79 -0.32 -0.34
C GLY A 76 -19.98 0.89 0.13
N TRP A 77 -19.66 1.82 -0.76
CA TRP A 77 -19.00 3.07 -0.40
C TRP A 77 -19.89 3.97 0.47
N GLN A 78 -21.19 4.07 0.17
CA GLN A 78 -22.13 4.83 0.97
C GLN A 78 -22.34 4.20 2.35
N GLU A 79 -22.33 2.86 2.45
CA GLU A 79 -22.37 2.18 3.75
C GLU A 79 -21.12 2.48 4.58
N ALA A 80 -19.92 2.37 3.98
CA ALA A 80 -18.67 2.71 4.64
C ALA A 80 -18.66 4.16 5.15
N LYS A 81 -19.13 5.10 4.32
CA LYS A 81 -19.31 6.50 4.71
C LYS A 81 -20.23 6.64 5.91
N ARG A 82 -21.39 5.99 5.90
CA ARG A 82 -22.39 6.05 6.98
C ARG A 82 -21.82 5.53 8.30
N ILE A 83 -21.08 4.41 8.26
CA ILE A 83 -20.43 3.85 9.43
C ILE A 83 -19.42 4.85 10.01
N ILE A 84 -18.53 5.39 9.17
CA ILE A 84 -17.51 6.35 9.62
C ILE A 84 -18.15 7.60 10.22
N LEU A 85 -19.14 8.20 9.54
CA LEU A 85 -19.83 9.39 10.00
C LEU A 85 -20.58 9.16 11.33
N SER A 86 -21.15 7.97 11.53
CA SER A 86 -21.86 7.65 12.78
C SER A 86 -20.95 7.77 14.02
N TYR A 87 -19.67 7.45 13.90
CA TYR A 87 -18.69 7.62 14.98
C TYR A 87 -18.18 9.07 15.08
N LEU A 88 -17.93 9.71 13.94
CA LEU A 88 -17.47 11.10 13.91
C LEU A 88 -18.53 12.06 14.50
N ASP A 89 -19.80 11.82 14.24
CA ASP A 89 -20.92 12.62 14.81
C ASP A 89 -21.04 12.45 16.33
N GLN A 90 -20.59 11.33 16.88
CA GLN A 90 -20.49 11.08 18.32
C GLN A 90 -19.26 11.76 18.96
N GLY A 91 -18.43 12.45 18.19
CA GLY A 91 -17.21 13.10 18.67
C GLY A 91 -16.02 12.16 18.86
N LYS A 92 -16.07 10.96 18.27
CA LYS A 92 -15.02 9.93 18.38
C LYS A 92 -13.79 10.24 17.54
N SER A 93 -12.63 9.82 18.03
CA SER A 93 -11.37 9.72 17.26
C SER A 93 -11.40 8.43 16.44
N VAL A 94 -11.49 8.57 15.11
CA VAL A 94 -11.61 7.45 14.17
C VAL A 94 -10.33 7.31 13.36
N VAL A 95 -9.70 6.15 13.41
CA VAL A 95 -8.48 5.81 12.66
C VAL A 95 -8.82 4.86 11.52
N PHE A 96 -8.34 5.16 10.31
CA PHE A 96 -8.37 4.26 9.17
C PHE A 96 -6.94 3.78 8.89
N LEU A 97 -6.69 2.47 9.06
CA LEU A 97 -5.37 1.89 8.86
C LEU A 97 -5.11 1.56 7.40
N THR A 98 -3.91 1.90 6.93
CA THR A 98 -3.45 1.64 5.56
C THR A 98 -2.06 1.02 5.56
N LEU A 99 -1.89 -0.11 4.87
CA LEU A 99 -0.57 -0.70 4.63
C LEU A 99 0.30 0.25 3.80
N GLY A 100 1.55 0.48 4.20
CA GLY A 100 2.44 1.45 3.59
C GLY A 100 2.01 2.88 3.90
N ASP A 101 1.79 3.70 2.86
CA ASP A 101 1.39 5.11 2.96
C ASP A 101 -0.06 5.32 2.49
N PRO A 102 -0.86 6.15 3.19
CA PRO A 102 -2.29 6.35 2.87
C PRO A 102 -2.55 7.04 1.54
N MET A 103 -1.61 7.84 1.05
CA MET A 103 -1.76 8.61 -0.19
C MET A 103 -1.09 7.94 -1.38
N PHE A 104 -0.61 6.66 -1.21
CA PHE A 104 0.09 5.94 -2.26
C PHE A 104 -0.60 4.62 -2.63
N TYR A 105 -1.32 4.58 -3.75
CA TYR A 105 -2.12 3.42 -4.25
C TYR A 105 -3.06 2.78 -3.21
N SER A 106 -3.64 3.60 -2.34
CA SER A 106 -4.41 3.18 -1.18
C SER A 106 -5.92 3.34 -1.36
N THR A 107 -6.69 2.45 -0.73
CA THR A 107 -8.15 2.56 -0.58
C THR A 107 -8.56 3.78 0.26
N TYR A 108 -7.70 4.24 1.17
CA TYR A 108 -7.95 5.41 1.99
C TYR A 108 -8.27 6.68 1.17
N MET A 109 -7.67 6.84 -0.01
CA MET A 109 -7.93 8.00 -0.87
C MET A 109 -9.41 8.13 -1.26
N TYR A 110 -10.11 7.01 -1.40
CA TYR A 110 -11.55 7.01 -1.66
C TYR A 110 -12.32 7.42 -0.40
N VAL A 111 -11.95 6.88 0.77
CA VAL A 111 -12.54 7.25 2.06
C VAL A 111 -12.35 8.75 2.34
N TYR A 112 -11.15 9.27 2.09
CA TYR A 112 -10.85 10.70 2.20
C TYR A 112 -11.87 11.55 1.42
N ARG A 113 -12.06 11.24 0.14
CA ARG A 113 -13.00 11.97 -0.74
C ARG A 113 -14.45 11.85 -0.30
N LEU A 114 -14.85 10.75 0.32
CA LEU A 114 -16.22 10.60 0.87
C LEU A 114 -16.47 11.50 2.08
N ILE A 115 -15.45 11.81 2.86
CA ILE A 115 -15.56 12.51 4.15
C ILE A 115 -15.16 13.98 4.05
N GLU A 116 -14.26 14.39 3.13
CA GLU A 116 -13.66 15.74 3.06
C GLU A 116 -14.68 16.90 3.04
N ASN A 117 -15.88 16.69 2.48
CA ASN A 117 -16.92 17.71 2.37
C ASN A 117 -18.04 17.56 3.43
N THR A 118 -17.84 16.78 4.49
CA THR A 118 -18.86 16.55 5.53
C THR A 118 -18.73 17.50 6.73
N GLY A 119 -17.70 18.34 6.73
CA GLY A 119 -17.42 19.29 7.80
C GLY A 119 -16.76 18.68 9.04
N HIS A 120 -16.27 17.43 8.96
CA HIS A 120 -15.40 16.80 9.94
C HIS A 120 -13.94 17.08 9.63
N GLU A 121 -13.12 17.13 10.66
CA GLU A 121 -11.68 17.28 10.50
C GLU A 121 -11.05 15.95 10.04
N ILE A 122 -10.14 16.02 9.06
CA ILE A 122 -9.37 14.86 8.57
C ILE A 122 -7.90 15.20 8.69
N GLU A 123 -7.11 14.26 9.21
CA GLU A 123 -5.66 14.34 9.22
C GLU A 123 -5.07 13.05 8.65
N THR A 124 -4.14 13.19 7.71
CA THR A 124 -3.44 12.04 7.11
C THR A 124 -2.01 11.99 7.62
N ILE A 125 -1.62 10.86 8.16
CA ILE A 125 -0.30 10.61 8.72
C ILE A 125 0.44 9.67 7.76
N PRO A 126 1.59 10.10 7.20
CA PRO A 126 2.35 9.27 6.26
C PRO A 126 2.88 8.00 6.90
N GLY A 127 3.11 6.99 6.07
CA GLY A 127 3.79 5.76 6.43
C GLY A 127 4.97 5.46 5.50
N VAL A 128 5.87 4.58 5.93
CA VAL A 128 6.96 4.10 5.09
C VAL A 128 6.39 3.25 3.96
N THR A 129 6.71 3.60 2.71
CA THR A 129 6.30 2.82 1.55
C THR A 129 7.12 1.53 1.42
N ALA A 130 6.52 0.47 0.85
CA ALA A 130 7.20 -0.81 0.69
C ALA A 130 8.52 -0.68 -0.09
N PHE A 131 8.57 0.10 -1.16
CA PHE A 131 9.78 0.23 -1.97
C PHE A 131 10.93 0.92 -1.21
N CYS A 132 10.65 1.92 -0.36
CA CYS A 132 11.67 2.52 0.49
C CYS A 132 12.21 1.52 1.53
N ALA A 133 11.33 0.73 2.13
CA ALA A 133 11.73 -0.31 3.08
C ALA A 133 12.57 -1.40 2.38
N ILE A 134 12.18 -1.84 1.18
CA ILE A 134 12.93 -2.83 0.38
C ILE A 134 14.35 -2.31 0.08
N GLY A 135 14.48 -1.08 -0.41
CA GLY A 135 15.79 -0.48 -0.69
C GLY A 135 16.69 -0.46 0.54
N SER A 136 16.16 -0.02 1.69
CA SER A 136 16.89 0.00 2.95
C SER A 136 17.23 -1.40 3.47
N HIS A 137 16.30 -2.34 3.39
CA HIS A 137 16.46 -3.72 3.86
C HIS A 137 17.56 -4.48 3.09
N LEU A 138 17.63 -4.28 1.78
CA LEU A 138 18.62 -4.94 0.92
C LEU A 138 19.92 -4.15 0.73
N GLY A 139 20.02 -2.91 1.25
CA GLY A 139 21.12 -2.02 0.91
C GLY A 139 21.15 -1.70 -0.60
N TYR A 140 19.97 -1.62 -1.23
CA TYR A 140 19.80 -1.37 -2.65
C TYR A 140 19.38 0.10 -2.85
N PRO A 141 20.26 0.99 -3.34
CA PRO A 141 19.90 2.37 -3.63
C PRO A 141 18.82 2.39 -4.72
N ILE A 142 17.68 3.05 -4.45
CA ILE A 142 16.54 3.07 -5.37
C ILE A 142 16.80 3.99 -6.55
N VAL A 143 17.47 5.12 -6.29
CA VAL A 143 17.79 6.16 -7.27
C VAL A 143 18.99 6.95 -6.76
N GLU A 144 19.88 7.39 -7.65
CA GLU A 144 21.07 8.15 -7.30
C GLU A 144 21.28 9.34 -8.25
N LYS A 145 21.94 10.37 -7.76
CA LYS A 145 22.35 11.57 -8.53
C LYS A 145 21.22 12.18 -9.37
N GLU A 146 21.37 12.14 -10.69
CA GLU A 146 20.41 12.71 -11.67
C GLU A 146 19.52 11.65 -12.31
N GLU A 147 19.56 10.42 -11.81
CA GLU A 147 18.72 9.32 -12.30
C GLU A 147 17.22 9.60 -12.10
N VAL A 148 16.42 9.21 -13.06
CA VAL A 148 14.97 9.38 -13.04
C VAL A 148 14.29 8.09 -12.60
N LEU A 149 13.63 8.13 -11.45
CA LEU A 149 12.85 7.01 -10.93
C LEU A 149 11.42 7.04 -11.44
N ALA A 150 10.98 5.96 -12.09
CA ALA A 150 9.57 5.74 -12.42
C ALA A 150 8.91 4.77 -11.43
N ILE A 151 7.73 5.12 -10.93
CA ILE A 151 6.91 4.22 -10.10
C ILE A 151 5.64 3.86 -10.86
N VAL A 152 5.49 2.58 -11.19
CA VAL A 152 4.40 2.08 -12.03
C VAL A 152 3.68 0.89 -11.40
N PRO A 153 2.35 0.78 -11.54
CA PRO A 153 1.63 -0.44 -11.18
C PRO A 153 1.67 -1.44 -12.34
N ALA A 154 1.99 -2.69 -12.08
CA ALA A 154 1.96 -3.76 -13.08
C ALA A 154 0.56 -4.03 -13.67
N THR A 155 -0.47 -3.41 -13.11
CA THR A 155 -1.85 -3.42 -13.63
C THR A 155 -2.11 -2.37 -14.71
N ALA A 156 -1.14 -1.50 -15.00
CA ALA A 156 -1.24 -0.58 -16.13
C ALA A 156 -1.09 -1.34 -17.46
N PRO A 157 -1.62 -0.80 -18.58
CA PRO A 157 -1.41 -1.40 -19.90
C PRO A 157 0.08 -1.61 -20.22
N LYS A 158 0.41 -2.76 -20.82
CA LYS A 158 1.80 -3.16 -21.15
C LYS A 158 2.54 -2.07 -21.93
N GLU A 159 1.87 -1.48 -22.93
CA GLU A 159 2.42 -0.43 -23.76
C GLU A 159 2.78 0.83 -22.97
N LYS A 160 2.01 1.13 -21.91
CA LYS A 160 2.29 2.26 -21.02
C LYS A 160 3.50 1.98 -20.14
N ILE A 161 3.61 0.76 -19.59
CA ILE A 161 4.78 0.35 -18.80
C ILE A 161 6.03 0.38 -19.67
N ASP A 162 5.95 -0.19 -20.89
CA ASP A 162 7.04 -0.22 -21.86
C ASP A 162 7.55 1.20 -22.21
N ALA A 163 6.64 2.11 -22.50
CA ALA A 163 6.97 3.50 -22.82
C ALA A 163 7.65 4.24 -21.64
N VAL A 164 7.21 3.99 -20.41
CA VAL A 164 7.80 4.59 -19.21
C VAL A 164 9.19 4.02 -18.96
N LEU A 165 9.35 2.69 -19.03
CA LEU A 165 10.64 2.04 -18.83
C LEU A 165 11.65 2.37 -19.95
N ALA A 166 11.21 2.77 -21.14
CA ALA A 166 12.10 3.21 -22.21
C ALA A 166 12.91 4.47 -21.85
N VAL A 167 12.38 5.32 -20.99
CA VAL A 167 12.97 6.63 -20.63
C VAL A 167 13.46 6.75 -19.20
N ALA A 168 12.96 5.92 -18.28
CA ALA A 168 13.39 5.92 -16.89
C ALA A 168 14.76 5.24 -16.71
N ASP A 169 15.55 5.71 -15.75
CA ASP A 169 16.81 5.08 -15.35
C ASP A 169 16.54 3.96 -14.34
N ASP A 170 15.64 4.19 -13.41
CA ASP A 170 15.24 3.27 -12.36
C ASP A 170 13.73 3.08 -12.33
N ALA A 171 13.29 1.95 -11.83
CA ALA A 171 11.87 1.65 -11.72
C ALA A 171 11.50 0.95 -10.42
N VAL A 172 10.37 1.36 -9.86
CA VAL A 172 9.61 0.62 -8.85
C VAL A 172 8.36 0.06 -9.53
N ILE A 173 8.20 -1.27 -9.51
CA ILE A 173 7.00 -1.91 -10.06
C ILE A 173 6.20 -2.54 -8.95
N MET A 174 4.97 -2.06 -8.77
CA MET A 174 4.05 -2.52 -7.72
C MET A 174 2.92 -3.36 -8.30
N LYS A 175 2.27 -4.16 -7.44
CA LYS A 175 1.11 -5.00 -7.81
C LYS A 175 1.43 -6.05 -8.89
N VAL A 176 2.62 -6.62 -8.86
CA VAL A 176 3.15 -7.52 -9.91
C VAL A 176 2.51 -8.91 -9.94
N TYR A 177 1.85 -9.34 -8.89
CA TYR A 177 1.46 -10.74 -8.62
C TYR A 177 0.69 -11.45 -9.74
N LYS A 178 -0.05 -10.73 -10.58
CA LYS A 178 -0.80 -11.31 -11.73
C LYS A 178 -0.11 -11.13 -13.07
N ASN A 179 0.74 -10.12 -13.20
CA ASN A 179 1.30 -9.67 -14.48
C ASN A 179 2.82 -9.81 -14.49
N PHE A 180 3.37 -10.69 -13.63
CA PHE A 180 4.82 -10.82 -13.46
C PHE A 180 5.54 -11.16 -14.78
N ASP A 181 5.02 -12.09 -15.55
CA ASP A 181 5.66 -12.53 -16.80
C ASP A 181 5.79 -11.40 -17.81
N GLU A 182 4.73 -10.59 -17.97
CA GLU A 182 4.77 -9.41 -18.87
C GLU A 182 5.73 -8.33 -18.37
N VAL A 183 5.79 -8.13 -17.04
CA VAL A 183 6.71 -7.20 -16.40
C VAL A 183 8.15 -7.68 -16.60
N GLN A 184 8.44 -8.97 -16.38
CA GLN A 184 9.75 -9.58 -16.58
C GLN A 184 10.23 -9.39 -18.03
N GLU A 185 9.39 -9.70 -19.02
CA GLU A 185 9.70 -9.50 -20.44
C GLU A 185 10.05 -8.02 -20.74
N THR A 186 9.32 -7.09 -20.15
CA THR A 186 9.54 -5.66 -20.35
C THR A 186 10.83 -5.19 -19.66
N LEU A 187 11.14 -5.69 -18.45
CA LEU A 187 12.40 -5.41 -17.76
C LEU A 187 13.61 -5.95 -18.56
N ILE A 188 13.53 -7.18 -19.08
CA ILE A 188 14.57 -7.77 -19.94
C ILE A 188 14.80 -6.89 -21.18
N LYS A 189 13.73 -6.49 -21.88
CA LYS A 189 13.80 -5.63 -23.05
C LYS A 189 14.55 -4.32 -22.80
N HIS A 190 14.42 -3.76 -21.59
CA HIS A 190 15.03 -2.48 -21.21
C HIS A 190 16.33 -2.61 -20.41
N ASN A 191 16.96 -3.79 -20.37
CA ASN A 191 18.18 -4.09 -19.60
C ASN A 191 18.07 -3.75 -18.11
N MET A 192 16.92 -4.05 -17.50
CA MET A 192 16.61 -3.74 -16.11
C MET A 192 16.34 -5.00 -15.26
N ALA A 193 16.48 -6.21 -15.82
CA ALA A 193 16.07 -7.44 -15.14
C ALA A 193 17.18 -8.09 -14.29
N ASP A 194 18.44 -8.05 -14.73
CA ASP A 194 19.56 -8.79 -14.12
C ASP A 194 19.82 -8.43 -12.67
N ASP A 195 19.87 -7.11 -12.37
CA ASP A 195 20.13 -6.57 -11.04
C ASP A 195 18.84 -6.20 -10.32
N ALA A 196 17.68 -6.50 -10.93
CA ALA A 196 16.40 -6.25 -10.30
C ALA A 196 16.21 -7.13 -9.07
N VAL A 197 15.63 -6.55 -8.03
CA VAL A 197 15.26 -7.25 -6.81
C VAL A 197 13.76 -7.19 -6.62
N MET A 198 13.17 -8.26 -6.11
CA MET A 198 11.77 -8.29 -5.73
C MET A 198 11.63 -8.83 -4.33
N ILE A 199 10.84 -8.15 -3.51
CA ILE A 199 10.40 -8.69 -2.22
C ILE A 199 8.90 -8.86 -2.23
N SER A 200 8.48 -10.05 -1.82
CA SER A 200 7.11 -10.35 -1.42
C SER A 200 7.00 -10.22 0.09
N ARG A 201 6.04 -9.42 0.58
CA ARG A 201 5.70 -9.29 2.01
C ARG A 201 6.83 -8.79 2.89
N VAL A 202 7.52 -7.73 2.44
CA VAL A 202 8.64 -7.11 3.17
C VAL A 202 8.28 -6.79 4.62
N GLY A 203 9.16 -7.18 5.56
CA GLY A 203 8.99 -6.97 6.99
C GLY A 203 7.93 -7.87 7.65
N LEU A 204 7.37 -8.86 6.95
CA LEU A 204 6.42 -9.84 7.49
C LEU A 204 7.10 -11.21 7.67
N PRO A 205 6.60 -12.08 8.55
CA PRO A 205 7.25 -13.37 8.88
C PRO A 205 7.48 -14.32 7.70
N ASP A 206 6.71 -14.18 6.63
CA ASP A 206 6.78 -14.97 5.40
C ASP A 206 7.34 -14.17 4.22
N GLU A 207 8.25 -13.24 4.50
CA GLU A 207 9.00 -12.49 3.51
C GLU A 207 9.76 -13.42 2.56
N GLN A 208 9.74 -13.09 1.27
CA GLN A 208 10.51 -13.79 0.24
C GLN A 208 11.26 -12.77 -0.62
N VAL A 209 12.55 -13.02 -0.82
CA VAL A 209 13.46 -12.17 -1.60
C VAL A 209 13.86 -12.88 -2.88
N TYR A 210 13.82 -12.18 -4.01
CA TYR A 210 14.25 -12.64 -5.31
C TYR A 210 15.25 -11.64 -5.87
N VAL A 211 16.37 -12.14 -6.41
CA VAL A 211 17.45 -11.33 -6.99
C VAL A 211 17.76 -11.85 -8.38
N GLY A 212 17.89 -10.96 -9.36
CA GLY A 212 18.06 -11.33 -10.75
C GLY A 212 16.78 -11.92 -11.33
N LEU A 213 15.94 -11.08 -11.91
CA LEU A 213 14.62 -11.48 -12.38
C LEU A 213 14.62 -12.01 -13.81
N ASP A 214 15.73 -11.91 -14.54
CA ASP A 214 15.91 -12.36 -15.93
C ASP A 214 15.70 -13.86 -16.10
N ASN A 215 16.13 -14.67 -15.12
CA ASN A 215 16.05 -16.12 -15.14
C ASN A 215 14.93 -16.71 -14.25
N MET A 216 14.07 -15.86 -13.70
CA MET A 216 12.99 -16.32 -12.84
C MET A 216 11.95 -17.09 -13.66
N PRO A 217 11.49 -18.28 -13.20
CA PRO A 217 10.53 -19.09 -13.94
C PRO A 217 9.22 -18.35 -14.21
N LYS A 218 8.70 -18.50 -15.43
CA LYS A 218 7.34 -18.07 -15.76
C LYS A 218 6.32 -18.80 -14.89
N ASP A 219 5.14 -18.22 -14.75
CA ASP A 219 4.08 -18.73 -13.87
C ASP A 219 4.44 -18.81 -12.39
N THR A 220 5.48 -18.10 -11.94
CA THR A 220 5.83 -18.03 -10.53
C THR A 220 4.70 -17.42 -9.71
N LYS A 221 4.21 -18.18 -8.73
CA LYS A 221 3.11 -17.72 -7.85
C LYS A 221 3.63 -16.69 -6.87
N LEU A 222 3.30 -15.44 -7.10
CA LEU A 222 3.68 -14.32 -6.26
C LEU A 222 2.56 -13.91 -5.31
N ASN A 223 2.94 -13.36 -4.16
CA ASN A 223 1.98 -12.73 -3.25
C ASN A 223 1.52 -11.37 -3.80
N TYR A 224 0.31 -10.95 -3.44
CA TYR A 224 -0.21 -9.62 -3.78
C TYR A 224 0.72 -8.47 -3.33
N LEU A 225 1.41 -8.65 -2.20
CA LEU A 225 2.34 -7.67 -1.62
C LEU A 225 3.76 -7.83 -2.18
N SER A 226 3.90 -8.03 -3.48
CA SER A 226 5.20 -8.10 -4.16
C SER A 226 5.52 -6.79 -4.86
N THR A 227 6.75 -6.32 -4.69
CA THR A 227 7.26 -5.08 -5.30
C THR A 227 8.65 -5.32 -5.86
N ILE A 228 8.91 -4.85 -7.08
CA ILE A 228 10.19 -4.91 -7.77
C ILE A 228 10.87 -3.55 -7.69
N LEU A 229 12.18 -3.56 -7.42
CA LEU A 229 13.10 -2.47 -7.68
C LEU A 229 14.02 -2.88 -8.82
N ALA A 230 14.16 -2.05 -9.83
CA ALA A 230 14.97 -2.35 -11.01
C ALA A 230 15.78 -1.12 -11.42
N LYS A 231 17.02 -1.36 -11.82
CA LYS A 231 17.95 -0.36 -12.36
C LYS A 231 18.35 -0.72 -13.78
N ARG A 232 18.52 0.28 -14.61
CA ARG A 232 19.06 0.07 -15.98
C ARG A 232 20.56 -0.18 -15.90
N LYS A 233 21.01 -1.30 -16.47
CA LYS A 233 22.43 -1.49 -16.79
C LYS A 233 22.77 -0.61 -18.00
N ASP A 234 23.94 -0.03 -18.04
CA ASP A 234 24.50 0.68 -19.21
C ASP A 234 24.15 2.19 -19.33
N ARG A 235 24.15 2.91 -18.21
CA ARG A 235 24.27 4.39 -18.24
C ARG A 235 25.38 4.92 -17.32
#